data_4115213c76b58ab3f6bc678718c89b4f
#
_entry.id   4115213c76b58ab3f6bc678718c89b4f
#
_cell.length_a   1.000
_cell.length_b   1.000
_cell.length_c   1.000
_cell.angle_alpha   90.00
_cell.angle_beta   90.00
_cell.angle_gamma   90.00
#
_symmetry.space_group_name_H-M   'P 1'
#
loop_
_entity.id
_entity.type
_entity.pdbx_description
1 polymer ?
#
loop_
_entity_poly.entity_id
_entity_poly.type
_entity_poly.pdbx_seq_one_letter_code
_entity_poly.pdbx_strand_id
1 'polypeptide(L)'
;MIFMITMTHDYSTCQTHDPERGPLWKNTLARLPDHGLKIHANYVNRLEHKGYMVVEADSFEEIDAAFDPVLEMSHFEVTPVMQR
;
A
#
# COMPACT_ATOMS: atom_id res chain seq x y z
N MET A 1 10.81 -3.84 11.84
CA MET A 1 10.65 -4.93 10.87
C MET A 1 10.40 -4.35 9.49
N ILE A 2 10.91 -5.01 8.48
CA ILE A 2 10.72 -4.59 7.09
C ILE A 2 9.73 -5.54 6.42
N PHE A 3 8.80 -4.97 5.68
CA PHE A 3 7.78 -5.73 4.96
C PHE A 3 7.80 -5.36 3.48
N MET A 4 7.72 -6.37 2.62
CA MET A 4 7.43 -6.16 1.21
C MET A 4 5.93 -6.26 1.00
N ILE A 5 5.36 -5.23 0.38
CA ILE A 5 3.93 -5.18 0.13
C ILE A 5 3.72 -5.18 -1.38
N THR A 6 2.96 -6.14 -1.86
CA THR A 6 2.51 -6.18 -3.25
C THR A 6 1.01 -5.92 -3.25
N MET A 7 0.59 -4.92 -4.00
CA MET A 7 -0.81 -4.55 -4.13
C MET A 7 -1.27 -4.85 -5.54
N THR A 8 -2.37 -5.59 -5.66
CA THR A 8 -2.93 -5.94 -6.96
C THR A 8 -4.41 -5.60 -6.96
N HIS A 9 -4.89 -4.96 -8.03
CA HIS A 9 -6.31 -4.67 -8.16
C HIS A 9 -6.77 -4.97 -9.59
N ASP A 10 -8.07 -5.20 -9.74
CA ASP A 10 -8.70 -5.36 -11.04
C ASP A 10 -8.89 -3.98 -11.68
N TYR A 11 -9.00 -3.94 -13.00
CA TYR A 11 -9.25 -2.69 -13.71
C TYR A 11 -10.54 -2.00 -13.24
N SER A 12 -11.51 -2.76 -12.77
CA SER A 12 -12.79 -2.23 -12.27
C SER A 12 -12.64 -1.42 -10.99
N THR A 13 -11.56 -1.62 -10.23
CA THR A 13 -11.29 -0.90 -8.99
C THR A 13 -10.07 0.03 -9.10
N CYS A 14 -9.57 0.25 -10.32
CA CYS A 14 -8.41 1.10 -10.56
C CYS A 14 -8.70 2.54 -10.14
N GLN A 15 -7.77 3.13 -9.37
CA GLN A 15 -7.92 4.48 -8.86
C GLN A 15 -7.37 5.57 -9.78
N THR A 16 -6.65 5.20 -10.84
CA THR A 16 -5.85 6.15 -11.64
C THR A 16 -6.65 7.32 -12.18
N HIS A 17 -7.85 7.07 -12.70
CA HIS A 17 -8.72 8.12 -13.24
C HIS A 17 -10.04 8.23 -12.48
N ASP A 18 -10.12 7.62 -11.29
CA ASP A 18 -11.32 7.65 -10.48
C ASP A 18 -11.29 8.85 -9.54
N PRO A 19 -12.31 9.73 -9.59
CA PRO A 19 -12.30 10.95 -8.79
C PRO A 19 -12.47 10.71 -7.28
N GLU A 20 -12.89 9.53 -6.86
CA GLU A 20 -13.04 9.19 -5.45
C GLU A 20 -11.90 8.31 -4.95
N ARG A 21 -11.55 7.27 -5.72
CA ARG A 21 -10.50 6.31 -5.33
C ARG A 21 -9.11 6.90 -5.38
N GLY A 22 -8.84 7.72 -6.39
CA GLY A 22 -7.52 8.36 -6.53
C GLY A 22 -7.15 9.20 -5.32
N PRO A 23 -8.00 10.17 -4.91
CA PRO A 23 -7.73 10.96 -3.71
C PRO A 23 -7.66 10.14 -2.44
N LEU A 24 -8.46 9.08 -2.32
CA LEU A 24 -8.44 8.20 -1.15
C LEU A 24 -7.10 7.47 -1.02
N TRP A 25 -6.57 6.94 -2.13
CA TRP A 25 -5.24 6.33 -2.15
C TRP A 25 -4.15 7.33 -1.81
N LYS A 26 -4.20 8.51 -2.43
CA LYS A 26 -3.22 9.57 -2.17
C LYS A 26 -3.20 9.95 -0.69
N ASN A 27 -4.38 10.12 -0.11
CA ASN A 27 -4.51 10.46 1.30
C ASN A 27 -4.01 9.34 2.21
N THR A 28 -4.32 8.10 1.87
CA THR A 28 -3.85 6.93 2.62
C THR A 28 -2.34 6.86 2.64
N LEU A 29 -1.69 7.02 1.49
CA LEU A 29 -0.22 6.99 1.40
C LEU A 29 0.42 8.14 2.17
N ALA A 30 -0.19 9.33 2.13
CA ALA A 30 0.30 10.49 2.86
C ALA A 30 0.25 10.29 4.38
N ARG A 31 -0.65 9.42 4.86
CA ARG A 31 -0.85 9.18 6.30
C ARG A 31 -0.10 7.97 6.83
N LEU A 32 0.65 7.25 6.00
CA LEU A 32 1.40 6.09 6.47
C LEU A 32 2.34 6.44 7.63
N PRO A 33 3.07 7.56 7.61
CA PRO A 33 3.92 7.92 8.76
C PRO A 33 3.12 8.11 10.06
N ASP A 34 1.88 8.57 9.98
CA ASP A 34 1.03 8.75 11.17
C ASP A 34 0.71 7.42 11.84
N HIS A 35 0.78 6.32 11.10
CA HIS A 35 0.60 4.97 11.61
C HIS A 35 1.91 4.30 12.02
N GLY A 36 3.01 5.04 12.01
CA GLY A 36 4.31 4.51 12.39
C GLY A 36 5.07 3.81 11.28
N LEU A 37 4.60 3.92 10.04
CA LEU A 37 5.26 3.30 8.89
C LEU A 37 6.28 4.24 8.26
N LYS A 38 7.45 3.67 7.92
CA LYS A 38 8.46 4.37 7.14
C LYS A 38 8.54 3.71 5.76
N ILE A 39 8.36 4.51 4.72
CA ILE A 39 8.40 4.02 3.34
C ILE A 39 9.84 4.04 2.85
N HIS A 40 10.39 2.88 2.51
CA HIS A 40 11.72 2.75 1.92
C HIS A 40 11.67 2.81 0.40
N ALA A 41 10.61 2.28 -0.20
CA ALA A 41 10.45 2.27 -1.65
C ALA A 41 8.96 2.15 -1.99
N ASN A 42 8.55 2.78 -3.10
CA ASN A 42 7.17 2.73 -3.57
C ASN A 42 7.19 2.85 -5.09
N TYR A 43 6.81 1.77 -5.76
CA TYR A 43 6.78 1.69 -7.22
C TYR A 43 5.44 1.16 -7.70
N VAL A 44 5.05 1.55 -8.89
CA VAL A 44 3.79 1.12 -9.47
C VAL A 44 4.00 0.71 -10.93
N ASN A 45 3.36 -0.38 -11.32
CA ASN A 45 3.21 -0.77 -12.72
C ASN A 45 1.73 -0.63 -13.07
N ARG A 46 1.39 0.49 -13.74
CA ARG A 46 -0.01 0.80 -14.07
C ARG A 46 -0.62 -0.20 -15.04
N LEU A 47 0.20 -0.69 -15.97
CA LEU A 47 -0.29 -1.62 -17.00
C LEU A 47 -0.67 -2.96 -16.42
N GLU A 48 0.02 -3.40 -15.36
CA GLU A 48 -0.32 -4.64 -14.66
C GLU A 48 -1.28 -4.44 -13.50
N HIS A 49 -1.65 -3.20 -13.21
CA HIS A 49 -2.48 -2.85 -12.04
C HIS A 49 -1.87 -3.36 -10.74
N LYS A 50 -0.55 -3.18 -10.60
CA LYS A 50 0.21 -3.62 -9.42
C LYS A 50 1.02 -2.49 -8.83
N GLY A 51 1.14 -2.51 -7.50
CA GLY A 51 2.04 -1.64 -6.77
C GLY A 51 3.00 -2.47 -5.93
N TYR A 52 4.18 -1.93 -5.70
CA TYR A 52 5.24 -2.57 -4.92
C TYR A 52 5.75 -1.56 -3.90
N MET A 53 5.76 -1.94 -2.64
CA MET A 53 6.20 -1.05 -1.59
C MET A 53 7.06 -1.81 -0.59
N VAL A 54 8.10 -1.16 -0.10
CA VAL A 54 8.90 -1.67 1.01
C VAL A 54 8.71 -0.69 2.15
N VAL A 55 8.21 -1.17 3.26
CA VAL A 55 7.95 -0.35 4.44
C VAL A 55 8.60 -0.94 5.67
N GLU A 56 8.89 -0.07 6.62
CA GLU A 56 9.33 -0.46 7.95
C GLU A 56 8.22 -0.13 8.93
N ALA A 57 7.88 -1.10 9.79
CA ALA A 57 6.86 -0.96 10.83
C ALA A 57 7.23 -1.83 12.02
N ASP A 58 6.69 -1.50 13.18
CA ASP A 58 6.93 -2.30 14.39
C ASP A 58 6.10 -3.58 14.38
N SER A 59 4.94 -3.57 13.71
CA SER A 59 4.05 -4.71 13.71
C SER A 59 3.22 -4.77 12.43
N PHE A 60 2.68 -5.95 12.15
CA PHE A 60 1.73 -6.14 11.06
C PHE A 60 0.44 -5.34 11.29
N GLU A 61 0.03 -5.21 12.55
CA GLU A 61 -1.20 -4.50 12.92
C GLU A 61 -1.16 -3.02 12.52
N GLU A 62 0.02 -2.40 12.56
CA GLU A 62 0.18 -1.02 12.09
C GLU A 62 -0.07 -0.92 10.60
N ILE A 63 0.40 -1.90 9.82
CA ILE A 63 0.18 -1.94 8.37
C ILE A 63 -1.31 -2.15 8.07
N ASP A 64 -1.93 -3.07 8.77
CA ASP A 64 -3.35 -3.36 8.62
C ASP A 64 -4.20 -2.10 8.86
N ALA A 65 -3.94 -1.40 9.95
CA ALA A 65 -4.65 -0.16 10.28
C ALA A 65 -4.41 0.94 9.24
N ALA A 66 -3.18 1.06 8.75
CA ALA A 66 -2.81 2.11 7.81
C ALA A 66 -3.52 1.96 6.46
N PHE A 67 -3.74 0.74 6.00
CA PHE A 67 -4.38 0.47 4.71
C PHE A 67 -5.88 0.19 4.80
N ASP A 68 -6.46 0.26 6.00
CA ASP A 68 -7.90 0.03 6.20
C ASP A 68 -8.79 0.86 5.26
N PRO A 69 -8.52 2.16 5.04
CA PRO A 69 -9.38 2.96 4.15
C PRO A 69 -9.44 2.46 2.71
N VAL A 70 -8.46 1.71 2.26
CA VAL A 70 -8.36 1.21 0.88
C VAL A 70 -8.44 -0.32 0.81
N LEU A 71 -8.87 -0.95 1.89
CA LEU A 71 -8.88 -2.41 2.04
C LEU A 71 -9.66 -3.12 0.92
N GLU A 72 -10.76 -2.53 0.48
CA GLU A 72 -11.63 -3.13 -0.53
C GLU A 72 -11.20 -2.83 -1.97
N MET A 73 -10.17 -2.01 -2.15
CA MET A 73 -9.74 -1.56 -3.48
C MET A 73 -8.60 -2.38 -4.07
N SER A 74 -7.94 -3.18 -3.25
CA SER A 74 -6.78 -3.96 -3.69
C SER A 74 -6.67 -5.24 -2.90
N HIS A 75 -5.99 -6.21 -3.49
CA HIS A 75 -5.50 -7.37 -2.77
C HIS A 75 -4.07 -7.06 -2.33
N PHE A 76 -3.79 -7.27 -1.06
CA PHE A 76 -2.48 -6.99 -0.48
C PHE A 76 -1.77 -8.28 -0.10
N GLU A 77 -0.51 -8.39 -0.53
CA GLU A 77 0.41 -9.41 0.00
C GLU A 77 1.44 -8.68 0.83
N VAL A 78 1.52 -9.02 2.11
CA VAL A 78 2.40 -8.36 3.07
C VAL A 78 3.34 -9.40 3.64
N THR A 79 4.61 -9.33 3.23
CA THR A 79 5.61 -10.35 3.55
C THR A 79 6.72 -9.74 4.39
N PRO A 80 6.96 -10.24 5.61
CA PRO A 80 8.11 -9.79 6.39
C PRO A 80 9.39 -10.29 5.74
N VAL A 81 10.38 -9.42 5.68
CA VAL A 81 11.67 -9.71 5.04
C VAL A 81 12.81 -9.20 5.90
N MET A 82 14.00 -9.69 5.63
CA MET A 82 15.23 -9.23 6.27
C MET A 82 16.16 -8.62 5.23
N GLN A 83 16.80 -7.54 5.59
CA GLN A 83 17.84 -6.94 4.76
C GLN A 83 19.11 -7.79 4.86
N ARG A 84 19.71 -8.07 3.73
CA ARG A 84 20.98 -8.76 3.67
C ARG A 84 22.16 -7.80 3.73
#